data_14ad2e5f2c73bbe2fbd6b7d8650792a6
#
_entry.id   14ad2e5f2c73bbe2fbd6b7d8650792a6
#
_cell.length_a   1.000
_cell.length_b   1.000
_cell.length_c   1.000
_cell.angle_alpha   90.00
_cell.angle_beta   90.00
_cell.angle_gamma   90.00
#
_symmetry.space_group_name_H-M   'P 1'
#
loop_
_entity.id
_entity.type
_entity.pdbx_description
1 polymer ?
#
loop_
_entity_poly.entity_id
_entity_poly.type
_entity_poly.pdbx_seq_one_letter_code
_entity_poly.pdbx_strand_id
1 'polypeptide(L)'
;MAEILSNINELKKKVYQLKKQRKKILLVHGVFDFIHLGHIEHFNEAKKYGDILFATVTSDRFVKKGFNKPYFNESDRCNFLASLSAIDYVFCNDERHAEKIIKIIKPNFYIKGPDYLKKSGDMAGNLKIEKKALTKFGGKFRFTTGQQLSSTKILNDNFQNLTVKDKEYLKLMKKNINNKMIIEEFKNVLKRLKNQKILVIGEIIIDEYLYSSPQGQPSKENILAVNFEKQEVFFGGVLPLIKNISQMCKNITLASIYRDNSLKNKISHYFPKNVKLKLFKNRDFVDIRKKRYVNFYNFSKIFEAYHFINKDFNDVNFRKFLIKNVKKFDHVIVCDFGHGLINLKLADFITKKAKFVSANIQTNSGNRGYNLFTKYKKLDFLCIDEPELRLGLSDKNTETNDLINSLNQTKYKNIMLTQGNRGLSFKQGNKKILWLPPAATNLKDTIGAGDAAFSFASCFIKNSKNEKLISIVAALSAAIKVGIIGHRQHVGIDNLFKSLISYLK
;
A
#
# COMPACT_ATOMS: atom_id res chain seq x y z
N MET A 1 2.56 37.81 10.96
CA MET A 1 2.89 36.43 10.68
C MET A 1 3.76 35.90 11.81
N ALA A 2 3.58 34.63 12.21
CA ALA A 2 4.45 34.03 13.22
C ALA A 2 5.88 33.85 12.68
N GLU A 3 6.86 33.87 13.59
CA GLU A 3 8.26 33.59 13.27
C GLU A 3 8.52 32.10 13.17
N ILE A 4 9.07 31.62 12.02
CA ILE A 4 9.49 30.22 11.84
C ILE A 4 10.94 30.10 12.30
N LEU A 5 11.16 29.27 13.33
CA LEU A 5 12.50 29.03 13.89
C LEU A 5 13.18 27.90 13.12
N SER A 6 14.37 28.15 12.58
CA SER A 6 15.03 27.25 11.62
C SER A 6 15.77 26.09 12.31
N ASN A 7 16.20 26.29 13.58
CA ASN A 7 16.98 25.29 14.29
C ASN A 7 16.80 25.33 15.82
N ILE A 8 17.28 24.28 16.50
CA ILE A 8 17.14 24.12 17.95
C ILE A 8 17.83 25.25 18.73
N ASN A 9 18.89 25.85 18.22
CA ASN A 9 19.62 26.91 18.94
C ASN A 9 18.79 28.21 18.94
N GLU A 10 18.18 28.56 17.82
CA GLU A 10 17.22 29.66 17.73
C GLU A 10 16.03 29.46 18.68
N LEU A 11 15.46 28.24 18.66
CA LEU A 11 14.39 27.90 19.60
C LEU A 11 14.81 28.12 21.06
N LYS A 12 15.97 27.62 21.47
CA LYS A 12 16.50 27.80 22.83
C LYS A 12 16.70 29.27 23.17
N LYS A 13 17.33 30.06 22.27
CA LYS A 13 17.54 31.47 22.45
C LYS A 13 16.25 32.26 22.63
N LYS A 14 15.26 31.99 21.78
CA LYS A 14 13.94 32.62 21.86
C LYS A 14 13.20 32.26 23.17
N VAL A 15 13.17 30.99 23.53
CA VAL A 15 12.55 30.52 24.78
C VAL A 15 13.21 31.16 26.00
N TYR A 16 14.53 31.28 26.02
CA TYR A 16 15.25 31.97 27.10
C TYR A 16 14.85 33.43 27.23
N GLN A 17 14.78 34.17 26.12
CA GLN A 17 14.33 35.57 26.10
C GLN A 17 12.91 35.77 26.65
N LEU A 18 11.98 34.90 26.16
CA LEU A 18 10.57 34.97 26.60
C LEU A 18 10.39 34.65 28.07
N LYS A 19 11.16 33.72 28.63
CA LYS A 19 11.17 33.38 30.05
C LYS A 19 11.75 34.50 30.90
N LYS A 20 12.77 35.17 30.45
CA LYS A 20 13.35 36.36 31.10
C LYS A 20 12.29 37.49 31.19
N GLN A 21 11.43 37.58 30.17
CA GLN A 21 10.28 38.51 30.14
C GLN A 21 9.04 38.00 30.93
N ARG A 22 9.16 36.88 31.65
CA ARG A 22 8.06 36.25 32.44
C ARG A 22 6.81 35.93 31.63
N LYS A 23 6.95 35.70 30.29
CA LYS A 23 5.81 35.36 29.43
C LYS A 23 5.32 33.94 29.69
N LYS A 24 4.01 33.76 29.71
CA LYS A 24 3.36 32.46 29.81
C LYS A 24 3.41 31.78 28.43
N ILE A 25 4.20 30.69 28.32
CA ILE A 25 4.42 29.96 27.10
C ILE A 25 3.44 28.81 26.97
N LEU A 26 2.79 28.73 25.82
CA LEU A 26 1.87 27.69 25.40
C LEU A 26 2.51 26.86 24.30
N LEU A 27 2.19 25.57 24.25
CA LEU A 27 2.65 24.66 23.23
C LEU A 27 1.50 23.87 22.63
N VAL A 28 1.39 23.84 21.32
CA VAL A 28 0.60 22.86 20.56
C VAL A 28 1.56 22.04 19.67
N HIS A 29 1.27 20.77 19.51
CA HIS A 29 2.06 19.89 18.66
C HIS A 29 1.18 18.94 17.86
N GLY A 30 1.47 18.82 16.58
CA GLY A 30 0.72 17.96 15.68
C GLY A 30 1.37 17.80 14.31
N VAL A 31 0.70 17.07 13.41
CA VAL A 31 1.12 16.97 12.01
C VAL A 31 0.64 18.19 11.23
N PHE A 32 -0.57 18.68 11.50
CA PHE A 32 -1.19 19.85 10.86
C PHE A 32 -1.14 19.79 9.32
N ASP A 33 -1.47 18.62 8.76
CA ASP A 33 -1.35 18.34 7.34
C ASP A 33 -2.32 19.14 6.46
N PHE A 34 -3.54 19.32 6.94
CA PHE A 34 -4.58 20.12 6.30
C PHE A 34 -5.25 21.00 7.36
N ILE A 35 -5.01 22.30 7.28
CA ILE A 35 -5.59 23.26 8.22
C ILE A 35 -7.09 23.44 7.89
N HIS A 36 -7.93 23.37 8.89
CA HIS A 36 -9.38 23.53 8.80
C HIS A 36 -9.90 24.30 10.01
N LEU A 37 -11.18 24.69 9.98
CA LEU A 37 -11.80 25.51 11.01
C LEU A 37 -11.56 24.99 12.43
N GLY A 38 -11.65 23.68 12.65
CA GLY A 38 -11.37 23.09 13.97
C GLY A 38 -9.93 23.29 14.47
N HIS A 39 -8.93 23.41 13.56
CA HIS A 39 -7.58 23.79 13.96
C HIS A 39 -7.51 25.29 14.31
N ILE A 40 -8.20 26.15 13.56
CA ILE A 40 -8.24 27.59 13.83
C ILE A 40 -8.88 27.86 15.19
N GLU A 41 -10.02 27.21 15.47
CA GLU A 41 -10.68 27.28 16.78
C GLU A 41 -9.76 26.78 17.91
N HIS A 42 -9.06 25.65 17.68
CA HIS A 42 -8.10 25.10 18.63
C HIS A 42 -6.98 26.10 18.97
N PHE A 43 -6.37 26.74 17.96
CA PHE A 43 -5.31 27.71 18.21
C PHE A 43 -5.82 28.98 18.88
N ASN A 44 -6.98 29.48 18.48
CA ASN A 44 -7.61 30.63 19.09
C ASN A 44 -7.99 30.39 20.58
N GLU A 45 -8.51 29.19 20.86
CA GLU A 45 -8.81 28.80 22.26
C GLU A 45 -7.53 28.60 23.06
N ALA A 46 -6.50 27.93 22.46
CA ALA A 46 -5.20 27.74 23.07
C ALA A 46 -4.56 29.08 23.49
N LYS A 47 -4.60 30.08 22.60
CA LYS A 47 -4.03 31.41 22.85
C LYS A 47 -4.61 32.11 24.09
N LYS A 48 -5.83 31.83 24.49
CA LYS A 48 -6.47 32.41 25.68
C LYS A 48 -5.83 32.01 27.02
N TYR A 49 -5.00 30.95 27.02
CA TYR A 49 -4.36 30.44 28.24
C TYR A 49 -3.00 31.07 28.57
N GLY A 50 -2.45 31.94 27.70
CA GLY A 50 -1.15 32.59 27.94
C GLY A 50 -0.76 33.61 26.87
N ASP A 51 0.49 34.06 26.94
CA ASP A 51 0.97 35.17 26.14
C ASP A 51 1.50 34.74 24.78
N ILE A 52 2.24 33.62 24.72
CA ILE A 52 3.00 33.19 23.59
C ILE A 52 2.61 31.74 23.23
N LEU A 53 2.17 31.51 21.99
CA LEU A 53 1.80 30.21 21.47
C LEU A 53 2.86 29.69 20.49
N PHE A 54 3.55 28.63 20.87
CA PHE A 54 4.38 27.83 19.99
C PHE A 54 3.57 26.73 19.32
N ALA A 55 3.62 26.64 18.00
CA ALA A 55 3.11 25.52 17.25
C ALA A 55 4.31 24.69 16.72
N THR A 56 4.32 23.39 17.01
CA THR A 56 5.37 22.52 16.50
C THR A 56 4.80 21.45 15.58
N VAL A 57 5.46 21.30 14.41
CA VAL A 57 5.05 20.41 13.33
C VAL A 57 5.90 19.14 13.37
N THR A 58 5.31 17.95 13.28
CA THR A 58 6.06 16.70 13.10
C THR A 58 6.69 16.69 11.71
N SER A 59 8.01 16.47 11.59
CA SER A 59 8.69 16.40 10.29
C SER A 59 8.18 15.20 9.45
N ASP A 60 8.29 15.28 8.13
CA ASP A 60 7.72 14.32 7.18
C ASP A 60 8.17 12.88 7.43
N ARG A 61 9.45 12.69 7.79
CA ARG A 61 10.02 11.37 8.08
C ARG A 61 9.38 10.67 9.28
N PHE A 62 8.75 11.39 10.19
CA PHE A 62 8.07 10.84 11.37
C PHE A 62 6.55 10.81 11.26
N VAL A 63 5.96 11.38 10.19
CA VAL A 63 4.53 11.29 9.95
C VAL A 63 4.16 9.87 9.51
N LYS A 64 3.46 9.14 10.37
CA LYS A 64 3.02 7.76 10.13
C LYS A 64 1.49 7.68 10.15
N LYS A 65 0.80 8.50 9.36
CA LYS A 65 -0.66 8.56 9.29
C LYS A 65 -1.31 7.74 8.17
N GLY A 66 -0.55 6.87 7.50
CA GLY A 66 -1.00 6.06 6.38
C GLY A 66 -0.41 6.52 5.05
N PHE A 67 -0.86 5.89 3.97
CA PHE A 67 -0.39 6.16 2.62
C PHE A 67 -0.74 7.59 2.17
N ASN A 68 0.16 8.26 1.44
CA ASN A 68 0.04 9.65 0.99
C ASN A 68 -0.16 10.68 2.12
N LYS A 69 0.39 10.41 3.31
CA LYS A 69 0.41 11.38 4.40
C LYS A 69 1.85 11.68 4.83
N PRO A 70 2.23 12.92 5.06
CA PRO A 70 1.37 14.11 4.93
C PRO A 70 1.15 14.49 3.44
N TYR A 71 0.09 15.24 3.14
CA TYR A 71 -0.19 15.82 1.81
C TYR A 71 0.75 16.96 1.49
N PHE A 72 0.95 17.84 2.49
CA PHE A 72 1.85 18.98 2.40
C PHE A 72 3.16 18.66 3.09
N ASN A 73 4.29 19.01 2.47
CA ASN A 73 5.59 18.85 3.07
C ASN A 73 5.73 19.70 4.35
N GLU A 74 6.72 19.38 5.17
CA GLU A 74 6.90 20.05 6.47
C GLU A 74 7.11 21.56 6.35
N SER A 75 7.73 22.06 5.27
CA SER A 75 7.91 23.48 5.01
C SER A 75 6.58 24.19 4.76
N ASP A 76 5.74 23.62 3.88
CA ASP A 76 4.41 24.18 3.59
C ASP A 76 3.53 24.20 4.85
N ARG A 77 3.58 23.13 5.64
CA ARG A 77 2.81 23.02 6.90
C ARG A 77 3.26 24.05 7.93
N CYS A 78 4.56 24.32 8.03
CA CYS A 78 5.08 25.39 8.87
C CYS A 78 4.63 26.76 8.37
N ASN A 79 4.67 27.01 7.06
CA ASN A 79 4.23 28.27 6.45
C ASN A 79 2.72 28.51 6.67
N PHE A 80 1.88 27.47 6.52
CA PHE A 80 0.44 27.59 6.83
C PHE A 80 0.19 27.97 8.28
N LEU A 81 0.92 27.37 9.22
CA LEU A 81 0.77 27.74 10.64
C LEU A 81 1.30 29.15 10.92
N ALA A 82 2.38 29.56 10.29
CA ALA A 82 2.95 30.88 10.49
C ALA A 82 2.06 32.03 9.97
N SER A 83 1.15 31.73 9.04
CA SER A 83 0.17 32.69 8.54
C SER A 83 -1.02 32.91 9.49
N LEU A 84 -1.18 32.09 10.54
CA LEU A 84 -2.29 32.20 11.48
C LEU A 84 -1.96 33.19 12.62
N SER A 85 -2.85 34.15 12.84
CA SER A 85 -2.65 35.24 13.83
C SER A 85 -2.56 34.77 15.29
N ALA A 86 -3.13 33.59 15.61
CA ALA A 86 -3.09 33.05 16.95
C ALA A 86 -1.73 32.46 17.35
N ILE A 87 -0.85 32.19 16.37
CA ILE A 87 0.44 31.54 16.58
C ILE A 87 1.54 32.60 16.56
N ASP A 88 2.48 32.53 17.50
CA ASP A 88 3.63 33.46 17.58
C ASP A 88 4.91 32.84 17.00
N TYR A 89 5.13 31.54 17.24
CA TYR A 89 6.31 30.82 16.79
C TYR A 89 5.97 29.46 16.22
N VAL A 90 6.63 29.10 15.13
CA VAL A 90 6.52 27.77 14.51
C VAL A 90 7.88 27.10 14.51
N PHE A 91 7.92 25.78 14.78
CA PHE A 91 9.14 24.99 14.74
C PHE A 91 8.86 23.59 14.17
N CYS A 92 9.67 23.12 13.22
CA CYS A 92 9.61 21.75 12.73
C CYS A 92 10.33 20.82 13.70
N ASN A 93 9.56 19.90 14.31
CA ASN A 93 10.07 18.92 15.26
C ASN A 93 10.52 17.65 14.55
N ASP A 94 11.82 17.44 14.50
CA ASP A 94 12.44 16.29 13.85
C ASP A 94 12.55 15.07 14.79
N GLU A 95 11.49 14.81 15.52
CA GLU A 95 11.36 13.69 16.45
C GLU A 95 9.96 13.05 16.33
N ARG A 96 9.86 11.80 16.77
CA ARG A 96 8.61 11.03 16.70
C ARG A 96 7.47 11.59 17.57
N HIS A 97 7.81 12.27 18.66
CA HIS A 97 6.88 12.86 19.63
C HIS A 97 7.45 14.17 20.19
N ALA A 98 6.63 14.91 20.94
CA ALA A 98 7.01 16.25 21.41
C ALA A 98 7.91 16.25 22.66
N GLU A 99 8.37 15.12 23.17
CA GLU A 99 9.13 15.04 24.44
C GLU A 99 10.34 15.98 24.48
N LYS A 100 11.17 15.95 23.43
CA LYS A 100 12.39 16.78 23.32
C LYS A 100 12.04 18.28 23.30
N ILE A 101 11.00 18.63 22.56
CA ILE A 101 10.53 20.01 22.44
C ILE A 101 9.94 20.49 23.77
N ILE A 102 9.18 19.67 24.47
CA ILE A 102 8.65 19.97 25.81
C ILE A 102 9.80 20.24 26.79
N LYS A 103 10.89 19.45 26.74
CA LYS A 103 12.08 19.67 27.58
C LYS A 103 12.80 20.97 27.28
N ILE A 104 12.80 21.44 26.03
CA ILE A 104 13.44 22.69 25.60
C ILE A 104 12.55 23.88 25.95
N ILE A 105 11.29 23.87 25.53
CA ILE A 105 10.35 24.99 25.70
C ILE A 105 9.92 25.12 27.16
N LYS A 106 9.73 24.00 27.86
CA LYS A 106 9.17 23.94 29.23
C LYS A 106 7.91 24.82 29.31
N PRO A 107 6.85 24.50 28.55
CA PRO A 107 5.66 25.33 28.43
C PRO A 107 4.87 25.32 29.72
N ASN A 108 4.17 26.45 30.04
CA ASN A 108 3.23 26.52 31.13
C ASN A 108 2.00 25.64 30.88
N PHE A 109 1.54 25.63 29.61
CA PHE A 109 0.46 24.75 29.18
C PHE A 109 0.85 24.04 27.86
N TYR A 110 0.60 22.72 27.83
CA TYR A 110 0.61 21.93 26.63
C TYR A 110 -0.82 21.58 26.25
N ILE A 111 -1.27 22.06 25.09
CA ILE A 111 -2.67 22.08 24.70
C ILE A 111 -2.89 21.11 23.55
N LYS A 112 -3.87 20.23 23.70
CA LYS A 112 -4.29 19.23 22.71
C LYS A 112 -5.75 19.45 22.31
N GLY A 113 -6.10 18.98 21.12
CA GLY A 113 -7.47 19.00 20.63
C GLY A 113 -8.39 18.05 21.41
N PRO A 114 -9.72 18.19 21.26
CA PRO A 114 -10.72 17.38 21.96
C PRO A 114 -10.66 15.90 21.61
N ASP A 115 -10.06 15.53 20.47
CA ASP A 115 -9.86 14.14 20.04
C ASP A 115 -9.06 13.30 21.06
N TYR A 116 -8.20 13.95 21.83
CA TYR A 116 -7.34 13.31 22.83
C TYR A 116 -8.02 13.05 24.17
N LEU A 117 -9.24 13.56 24.39
CA LEU A 117 -10.06 13.25 25.57
C LEU A 117 -10.55 11.80 25.56
N LYS A 118 -10.73 11.20 24.37
CA LYS A 118 -11.12 9.81 24.23
C LYS A 118 -9.88 8.92 24.14
N LYS A 119 -9.88 7.73 24.79
CA LYS A 119 -8.78 6.75 24.72
C LYS A 119 -8.37 6.36 23.27
N SER A 120 -9.26 6.55 22.31
CA SER A 120 -9.00 6.33 20.88
C SER A 120 -8.16 7.42 20.21
N GLY A 121 -7.96 8.58 20.83
CA GLY A 121 -7.19 9.69 20.26
C GLY A 121 -5.67 9.52 20.34
N ASP A 122 -5.17 8.73 21.30
CA ASP A 122 -3.74 8.44 21.44
C ASP A 122 -3.38 7.04 20.90
N MET A 123 -3.60 6.83 19.62
CA MET A 123 -3.31 5.53 18.96
C MET A 123 -1.81 5.20 18.94
N ALA A 124 -0.93 6.19 19.10
CA ALA A 124 0.51 6.01 19.08
C ALA A 124 1.13 5.83 20.49
N GLY A 125 0.35 6.01 21.57
CA GLY A 125 0.83 5.93 22.95
C GLY A 125 1.76 7.06 23.36
N ASN A 126 1.84 8.14 22.59
CA ASN A 126 2.79 9.24 22.79
C ASN A 126 2.39 10.14 23.98
N LEU A 127 1.11 10.19 24.30
CA LEU A 127 0.56 11.09 25.34
C LEU A 127 1.17 10.82 26.72
N LYS A 128 1.42 9.54 27.05
CA LYS A 128 2.04 9.18 28.32
C LYS A 128 3.46 9.71 28.45
N ILE A 129 4.25 9.65 27.36
CA ILE A 129 5.63 10.13 27.33
C ILE A 129 5.64 11.64 27.43
N GLU A 130 4.80 12.33 26.64
CA GLU A 130 4.67 13.79 26.63
C GLU A 130 4.18 14.32 27.98
N LYS A 131 3.22 13.62 28.62
CA LYS A 131 2.70 13.99 29.96
C LYS A 131 3.80 13.88 31.02
N LYS A 132 4.56 12.79 31.03
CA LYS A 132 5.69 12.61 31.96
C LYS A 132 6.75 13.69 31.79
N ALA A 133 7.06 14.07 30.55
CA ALA A 133 8.01 15.15 30.26
C ALA A 133 7.48 16.49 30.73
N LEU A 134 6.21 16.80 30.52
CA LEU A 134 5.59 18.06 30.89
C LEU A 134 5.53 18.28 32.41
N THR A 135 5.08 17.25 33.16
CA THR A 135 4.94 17.32 34.63
C THR A 135 6.28 17.52 35.33
N LYS A 136 7.37 16.99 34.78
CA LYS A 136 8.74 17.17 35.32
C LYS A 136 9.14 18.66 35.38
N PHE A 137 8.54 19.51 34.55
CA PHE A 137 8.87 20.95 34.47
C PHE A 137 7.71 21.86 34.98
N GLY A 138 6.75 21.31 35.70
CA GLY A 138 5.62 22.08 36.30
C GLY A 138 4.57 22.52 35.31
N GLY A 139 4.65 22.10 34.04
CA GLY A 139 3.66 22.42 33.01
C GLY A 139 2.34 21.64 33.21
N LYS A 140 1.24 22.21 32.73
CA LYS A 140 -0.11 21.62 32.84
C LYS A 140 -0.65 21.24 31.46
N PHE A 141 -1.37 20.10 31.38
CA PHE A 141 -2.15 19.71 30.20
C PHE A 141 -3.49 20.45 30.16
N ARG A 142 -3.90 20.90 28.97
CA ARG A 142 -5.21 21.42 28.66
C ARG A 142 -5.76 20.81 27.39
N PHE A 143 -7.08 20.74 27.30
CA PHE A 143 -7.78 20.28 26.11
C PHE A 143 -8.73 21.37 25.66
N THR A 144 -8.81 21.62 24.37
CA THR A 144 -9.76 22.54 23.78
C THR A 144 -11.13 21.88 23.57
N THR A 145 -12.17 22.66 23.51
CA THR A 145 -13.59 22.22 23.44
C THR A 145 -14.18 22.33 22.03
N GLY A 146 -13.43 22.84 21.04
CA GLY A 146 -13.88 23.09 19.66
C GLY A 146 -14.39 21.86 18.90
N GLN A 147 -14.96 22.11 17.72
CA GLN A 147 -15.53 21.04 16.87
C GLN A 147 -14.51 19.96 16.49
N GLN A 148 -14.93 18.69 16.62
CA GLN A 148 -14.15 17.54 16.19
C GLN A 148 -14.20 17.39 14.66
N LEU A 149 -13.44 18.20 13.93
CA LEU A 149 -13.21 18.04 12.51
C LEU A 149 -11.93 17.24 12.30
N SER A 150 -11.96 16.25 11.41
CA SER A 150 -10.78 15.44 11.09
C SER A 150 -10.28 15.80 9.71
N SER A 151 -9.03 16.31 9.60
CA SER A 151 -8.34 16.52 8.31
C SER A 151 -8.41 15.28 7.44
N THR A 152 -8.23 14.09 8.02
CA THR A 152 -8.31 12.81 7.31
C THR A 152 -9.71 12.58 6.72
N LYS A 153 -10.78 12.92 7.47
CA LYS A 153 -12.15 12.77 6.99
C LYS A 153 -12.45 13.77 5.87
N ILE A 154 -12.07 15.03 6.04
CA ILE A 154 -12.24 16.06 5.00
C ILE A 154 -11.54 15.67 3.71
N LEU A 155 -10.31 15.17 3.81
CA LEU A 155 -9.53 14.71 2.64
C LEU A 155 -10.15 13.47 2.00
N ASN A 156 -10.58 12.49 2.79
CA ASN A 156 -11.22 11.29 2.25
C ASN A 156 -12.56 11.60 1.58
N ASP A 157 -13.33 12.54 2.11
CA ASP A 157 -14.66 12.87 1.60
C ASP A 157 -14.61 13.79 0.36
N ASN A 158 -13.57 14.63 0.20
CA ASN A 158 -13.55 15.67 -0.84
C ASN A 158 -12.46 15.50 -1.91
N PHE A 159 -11.39 14.76 -1.64
CA PHE A 159 -10.25 14.65 -2.58
C PHE A 159 -10.11 13.27 -3.25
N GLN A 160 -11.11 12.39 -3.13
CA GLN A 160 -11.20 11.20 -3.96
C GLN A 160 -12.00 11.54 -5.22
N ASN A 161 -11.50 11.10 -6.39
CA ASN A 161 -12.23 11.21 -7.69
C ASN A 161 -13.40 10.22 -7.74
N LEU A 162 -14.29 10.32 -6.75
CA LEU A 162 -15.47 9.47 -6.62
C LEU A 162 -16.71 10.24 -7.06
N THR A 163 -17.60 9.56 -7.78
CA THR A 163 -18.92 10.10 -8.09
C THR A 163 -19.76 10.29 -6.83
N VAL A 164 -20.83 11.05 -6.90
CA VAL A 164 -21.76 11.23 -5.78
C VAL A 164 -22.32 9.87 -5.34
N LYS A 165 -22.68 9.00 -6.31
CA LYS A 165 -23.17 7.64 -6.06
C LYS A 165 -22.15 6.77 -5.30
N ASP A 166 -20.86 6.86 -5.69
CA ASP A 166 -19.79 6.11 -5.02
C ASP A 166 -19.60 6.55 -3.57
N LYS A 167 -19.68 7.86 -3.33
CA LYS A 167 -19.60 8.43 -1.96
C LYS A 167 -20.76 7.99 -1.09
N GLU A 168 -21.97 7.99 -1.60
CA GLU A 168 -23.16 7.49 -0.89
C GLU A 168 -23.06 6.00 -0.58
N TYR A 169 -22.67 5.21 -1.57
CA TYR A 169 -22.42 3.79 -1.40
C TYR A 169 -21.38 3.50 -0.30
N LEU A 170 -20.23 4.19 -0.33
CA LEU A 170 -19.21 4.07 0.71
C LEU A 170 -19.71 4.45 2.10
N LYS A 171 -20.51 5.52 2.18
CA LYS A 171 -21.11 5.96 3.44
C LYS A 171 -22.05 4.90 4.02
N LEU A 172 -22.88 4.30 3.19
CA LEU A 172 -23.78 3.20 3.59
C LEU A 172 -22.98 1.95 3.98
N MET A 173 -21.97 1.58 3.18
CA MET A 173 -21.11 0.45 3.48
C MET A 173 -20.38 0.63 4.82
N LYS A 174 -19.79 1.83 5.05
CA LYS A 174 -19.08 2.15 6.31
C LYS A 174 -20.01 2.15 7.52
N LYS A 175 -21.24 2.63 7.40
CA LYS A 175 -22.24 2.59 8.47
C LYS A 175 -22.51 1.16 8.97
N ASN A 176 -22.42 0.18 8.07
CA ASN A 176 -22.65 -1.24 8.36
C ASN A 176 -21.37 -2.00 8.74
N ILE A 177 -20.26 -1.30 8.99
CA ILE A 177 -19.00 -1.92 9.42
C ILE A 177 -18.79 -1.66 10.92
N ASN A 178 -18.56 -2.74 11.66
CA ASN A 178 -18.04 -2.62 13.01
C ASN A 178 -16.52 -2.49 12.96
N ASN A 179 -16.03 -1.25 13.05
CA ASN A 179 -14.60 -0.93 12.92
C ASN A 179 -13.72 -1.70 13.91
N LYS A 180 -14.18 -1.90 15.14
CA LYS A 180 -13.45 -2.64 16.17
C LYS A 180 -13.28 -4.11 15.76
N MET A 181 -14.33 -4.74 15.26
CA MET A 181 -14.28 -6.13 14.78
C MET A 181 -13.36 -6.29 13.55
N ILE A 182 -13.38 -5.35 12.61
CA ILE A 182 -12.48 -5.38 11.44
C ILE A 182 -11.00 -5.31 11.88
N ILE A 183 -10.68 -4.40 12.79
CA ILE A 183 -9.32 -4.23 13.31
C ILE A 183 -8.85 -5.47 14.07
N GLU A 184 -9.73 -6.05 14.87
CA GLU A 184 -9.43 -7.26 15.64
C GLU A 184 -9.24 -8.47 14.71
N GLU A 185 -10.12 -8.66 13.73
CA GLU A 185 -9.99 -9.74 12.75
C GLU A 185 -8.73 -9.58 11.90
N PHE A 186 -8.34 -8.37 11.50
CA PHE A 186 -7.05 -8.14 10.84
C PHE A 186 -5.89 -8.68 11.68
N LYS A 187 -5.83 -8.36 12.97
CA LYS A 187 -4.79 -8.85 13.89
C LYS A 187 -4.83 -10.37 14.04
N ASN A 188 -6.02 -10.96 14.11
CA ASN A 188 -6.21 -12.41 14.21
C ASN A 188 -5.74 -13.13 12.95
N VAL A 189 -6.01 -12.58 11.77
CA VAL A 189 -5.49 -13.10 10.49
C VAL A 189 -3.95 -13.12 10.51
N LEU A 190 -3.30 -12.05 10.96
CA LEU A 190 -1.84 -12.02 11.06
C LEU A 190 -1.29 -13.09 12.02
N LYS A 191 -1.97 -13.34 13.15
CA LYS A 191 -1.58 -14.41 14.08
C LYS A 191 -1.67 -15.79 13.43
N ARG A 192 -2.76 -16.07 12.69
CA ARG A 192 -2.97 -17.34 11.97
C ARG A 192 -1.94 -17.55 10.86
N LEU A 193 -1.60 -16.48 10.10
CA LEU A 193 -0.63 -16.52 9.02
C LEU A 193 0.79 -16.86 9.47
N LYS A 194 1.16 -16.43 10.67
CA LYS A 194 2.54 -16.49 11.17
C LYS A 194 3.18 -17.88 11.02
N ASN A 195 2.42 -18.95 11.25
CA ASN A 195 2.92 -20.32 11.26
C ASN A 195 2.50 -21.15 10.04
N GLN A 196 1.73 -20.58 9.10
CA GLN A 196 1.32 -21.29 7.89
C GLN A 196 2.50 -21.59 6.98
N LYS A 197 2.45 -22.74 6.30
CA LYS A 197 3.39 -23.13 5.24
C LYS A 197 2.80 -22.72 3.88
N ILE A 198 3.40 -21.70 3.27
CA ILE A 198 2.95 -21.17 1.98
C ILE A 198 3.93 -21.58 0.89
N LEU A 199 3.41 -22.18 -0.18
CA LEU A 199 4.14 -22.42 -1.42
C LEU A 199 3.71 -21.37 -2.44
N VAL A 200 4.66 -20.64 -2.99
CA VAL A 200 4.44 -19.70 -4.08
C VAL A 200 5.06 -20.27 -5.36
N ILE A 201 4.26 -20.33 -6.42
CA ILE A 201 4.66 -20.83 -7.74
C ILE A 201 4.42 -19.69 -8.74
N GLY A 202 5.42 -19.36 -9.56
CA GLY A 202 5.25 -18.34 -10.59
C GLY A 202 6.55 -17.96 -11.27
N GLU A 203 6.42 -17.21 -12.37
CA GLU A 203 7.56 -16.76 -13.14
C GLU A 203 8.27 -15.59 -12.47
N ILE A 204 9.60 -15.61 -12.55
CA ILE A 204 10.47 -14.50 -12.18
C ILE A 204 10.59 -13.59 -13.38
N ILE A 205 10.34 -12.29 -13.20
CA ILE A 205 10.43 -11.28 -14.24
C ILE A 205 11.43 -10.22 -13.78
N ILE A 206 12.26 -9.75 -14.71
CA ILE A 206 13.14 -8.60 -14.49
C ILE A 206 12.51 -7.41 -15.21
N ASP A 207 12.12 -6.42 -14.47
CA ASP A 207 11.56 -5.16 -14.98
C ASP A 207 12.66 -4.10 -15.06
N GLU A 208 12.96 -3.65 -16.27
CA GLU A 208 13.98 -2.64 -16.55
C GLU A 208 13.29 -1.34 -16.97
N TYR A 209 13.42 -0.28 -16.17
CA TYR A 209 12.92 1.04 -16.50
C TYR A 209 14.05 1.87 -17.11
N LEU A 210 13.92 2.17 -18.38
CA LEU A 210 14.86 2.99 -19.14
C LEU A 210 14.26 4.41 -19.24
N TYR A 211 14.72 5.28 -18.39
CA TYR A 211 14.30 6.68 -18.39
C TYR A 211 14.89 7.38 -19.59
N SER A 212 14.05 7.95 -20.42
CA SER A 212 14.44 8.52 -21.71
C SER A 212 13.72 9.83 -21.96
N SER A 213 14.39 10.78 -22.60
CA SER A 213 13.79 12.03 -23.07
C SER A 213 13.50 11.94 -24.57
N PRO A 214 12.24 12.14 -25.02
CA PRO A 214 11.90 12.16 -26.43
C PRO A 214 12.64 13.28 -27.19
N GLN A 215 13.21 12.94 -28.36
CA GLN A 215 13.99 13.84 -29.20
C GLN A 215 13.23 14.23 -30.49
N GLY A 216 12.05 13.65 -30.72
CA GLY A 216 11.30 13.84 -31.94
C GLY A 216 11.53 12.72 -32.96
N GLN A 217 11.21 13.00 -34.22
CA GLN A 217 11.33 12.03 -35.33
C GLN A 217 12.60 12.31 -36.13
N PRO A 218 13.45 11.30 -36.40
CA PRO A 218 14.53 11.41 -37.36
C PRO A 218 14.01 11.71 -38.77
N SER A 219 14.80 12.45 -39.54
CA SER A 219 14.40 12.88 -40.91
C SER A 219 14.23 11.75 -41.91
N LYS A 220 14.85 10.58 -41.65
CA LYS A 220 14.87 9.45 -42.60
C LYS A 220 13.76 8.42 -42.37
N GLU A 221 13.20 8.33 -41.15
CA GLU A 221 12.21 7.31 -40.80
C GLU A 221 11.20 7.86 -39.82
N ASN A 222 9.95 7.39 -39.94
CA ASN A 222 8.86 7.82 -39.05
C ASN A 222 8.86 7.01 -37.74
N ILE A 223 9.90 7.17 -36.96
CA ILE A 223 10.06 6.53 -35.64
C ILE A 223 10.30 7.58 -34.56
N LEU A 224 10.05 7.25 -33.31
CA LEU A 224 10.37 8.11 -32.18
C LEU A 224 11.84 7.87 -31.75
N ALA A 225 12.66 8.91 -31.82
CA ALA A 225 13.98 8.89 -31.23
C ALA A 225 13.92 9.31 -29.75
N VAL A 226 14.66 8.64 -28.91
CA VAL A 226 14.76 8.93 -27.48
C VAL A 226 16.20 9.00 -27.04
N ASN A 227 16.55 9.97 -26.18
CA ASN A 227 17.82 10.01 -25.52
C ASN A 227 17.75 9.23 -24.20
N PHE A 228 18.68 8.30 -23.97
CA PHE A 228 18.75 7.53 -22.73
C PHE A 228 19.35 8.38 -21.61
N GLU A 229 18.68 8.46 -20.47
CA GLU A 229 19.11 9.23 -19.30
C GLU A 229 19.66 8.33 -18.19
N LYS A 230 18.88 7.33 -17.77
CA LYS A 230 19.26 6.37 -16.72
C LYS A 230 18.44 5.10 -16.77
N GLN A 231 18.90 4.07 -16.08
CA GLN A 231 18.20 2.81 -15.93
C GLN A 231 18.00 2.44 -14.46
N GLU A 232 16.84 1.85 -14.17
CA GLU A 232 16.57 1.16 -12.92
C GLU A 232 16.10 -0.26 -13.22
N VAL A 233 16.60 -1.23 -12.45
CA VAL A 233 16.26 -2.65 -12.59
C VAL A 233 15.52 -3.10 -11.34
N PHE A 234 14.34 -3.69 -11.53
CA PHE A 234 13.49 -4.19 -10.46
C PHE A 234 13.26 -5.70 -10.62
N PHE A 235 13.08 -6.35 -9.50
CA PHE A 235 12.55 -7.70 -9.46
C PHE A 235 11.01 -7.65 -9.53
N GLY A 236 10.46 -8.21 -10.61
CA GLY A 236 9.03 -8.30 -10.89
C GLY A 236 8.52 -9.75 -10.85
N GLY A 237 7.35 -9.97 -11.47
CA GLY A 237 6.68 -11.26 -11.48
C GLY A 237 6.29 -11.69 -10.05
N VAL A 238 6.63 -12.93 -9.71
CA VAL A 238 6.29 -13.51 -8.41
C VAL A 238 7.04 -12.90 -7.21
N LEU A 239 8.18 -12.21 -7.45
CA LEU A 239 9.07 -11.77 -6.37
C LEU A 239 8.48 -10.65 -5.48
N PRO A 240 7.81 -9.61 -6.02
CA PRO A 240 7.14 -8.59 -5.21
C PRO A 240 6.05 -9.17 -4.30
N LEU A 241 5.28 -10.14 -4.77
CA LEU A 241 4.28 -10.85 -3.96
C LEU A 241 4.93 -11.49 -2.74
N ILE A 242 6.02 -12.22 -2.93
CA ILE A 242 6.74 -12.86 -1.82
C ILE A 242 7.26 -11.82 -0.83
N LYS A 243 7.77 -10.70 -1.33
CA LYS A 243 8.25 -9.61 -0.47
C LYS A 243 7.13 -9.04 0.40
N ASN A 244 5.92 -8.89 -0.16
CA ASN A 244 4.74 -8.45 0.57
C ASN A 244 4.36 -9.45 1.68
N ILE A 245 4.23 -10.74 1.35
CA ILE A 245 3.76 -11.75 2.30
C ILE A 245 4.82 -12.18 3.31
N SER A 246 6.11 -12.00 3.04
CA SER A 246 7.20 -12.37 3.94
C SER A 246 7.19 -11.61 5.28
N GLN A 247 6.48 -10.50 5.33
CA GLN A 247 6.28 -9.73 6.56
C GLN A 247 5.26 -10.36 7.51
N MET A 248 4.38 -11.22 6.98
CA MET A 248 3.25 -11.80 7.71
C MET A 248 3.45 -13.29 8.01
N CYS A 249 4.23 -14.00 7.20
CA CYS A 249 4.38 -15.45 7.28
C CYS A 249 5.86 -15.85 7.47
N LYS A 250 6.12 -16.82 8.37
CA LYS A 250 7.48 -17.29 8.67
C LYS A 250 7.97 -18.41 7.75
N ASN A 251 7.07 -19.11 7.05
CA ASN A 251 7.37 -20.32 6.30
C ASN A 251 6.91 -20.19 4.85
N ILE A 252 7.65 -19.47 4.04
CA ILE A 252 7.37 -19.29 2.61
C ILE A 252 8.39 -20.09 1.80
N THR A 253 7.91 -20.78 0.78
CA THR A 253 8.76 -21.44 -0.21
C THR A 253 8.41 -20.91 -1.60
N LEU A 254 9.38 -20.35 -2.31
CA LEU A 254 9.26 -20.04 -3.74
C LEU A 254 9.68 -21.25 -4.56
N ALA A 255 8.85 -21.68 -5.49
CA ALA A 255 9.21 -22.64 -6.53
C ALA A 255 9.13 -21.97 -7.90
N SER A 256 10.27 -21.89 -8.61
CA SER A 256 10.35 -21.28 -9.93
C SER A 256 11.53 -21.86 -10.73
N ILE A 257 11.62 -21.50 -12.00
CA ILE A 257 12.76 -21.85 -12.87
C ILE A 257 13.58 -20.61 -13.19
N TYR A 258 14.84 -20.81 -13.55
CA TYR A 258 15.76 -19.76 -13.96
C TYR A 258 16.79 -20.34 -14.95
N ARG A 259 17.44 -19.48 -15.72
CA ARG A 259 18.53 -19.85 -16.63
C ARG A 259 19.90 -19.44 -16.08
N ASP A 260 20.05 -18.17 -15.74
CA ASP A 260 21.34 -17.59 -15.39
C ASP A 260 21.62 -17.67 -13.87
N ASN A 261 22.79 -18.18 -13.53
CA ASN A 261 23.25 -18.27 -12.14
C ASN A 261 23.42 -16.89 -11.50
N SER A 262 23.76 -15.85 -12.28
CA SER A 262 23.84 -14.47 -11.75
C SER A 262 22.51 -13.98 -11.21
N LEU A 263 21.41 -14.29 -11.92
CA LEU A 263 20.05 -14.00 -11.48
C LEU A 263 19.71 -14.73 -10.18
N LYS A 264 20.03 -16.04 -10.11
CA LYS A 264 19.81 -16.82 -8.88
C LYS A 264 20.54 -16.22 -7.68
N ASN A 265 21.79 -15.80 -7.85
CA ASN A 265 22.58 -15.20 -6.77
C ASN A 265 21.97 -13.88 -6.29
N LYS A 266 21.55 -13.00 -7.20
CA LYS A 266 20.86 -11.73 -6.86
C LYS A 266 19.57 -11.98 -6.10
N ILE A 267 18.76 -12.95 -6.52
CA ILE A 267 17.50 -13.31 -5.84
C ILE A 267 17.76 -13.87 -4.44
N SER A 268 18.83 -14.67 -4.27
CA SER A 268 19.15 -15.25 -2.96
C SER A 268 19.45 -14.22 -1.88
N HIS A 269 19.94 -13.05 -2.25
CA HIS A 269 20.19 -11.92 -1.34
C HIS A 269 19.00 -10.96 -1.18
N TYR A 270 17.98 -11.12 -2.02
CA TYR A 270 16.83 -10.20 -2.04
C TYR A 270 15.83 -10.45 -0.92
N PHE A 271 15.72 -11.69 -0.44
CA PHE A 271 14.71 -12.10 0.53
C PHE A 271 15.23 -12.27 1.95
N PRO A 272 14.38 -12.05 2.96
CA PRO A 272 14.70 -12.40 4.35
C PRO A 272 14.77 -13.93 4.54
N LYS A 273 15.41 -14.36 5.64
CA LYS A 273 15.68 -15.78 5.95
C LYS A 273 14.44 -16.69 6.06
N ASN A 274 13.26 -16.13 6.23
CA ASN A 274 12.00 -16.88 6.28
C ASN A 274 11.46 -17.31 4.90
N VAL A 275 12.14 -16.95 3.81
CA VAL A 275 11.80 -17.35 2.45
C VAL A 275 12.79 -18.41 1.97
N LYS A 276 12.29 -19.63 1.72
CA LYS A 276 13.07 -20.74 1.15
C LYS A 276 12.97 -20.72 -0.37
N LEU A 277 14.09 -20.70 -1.05
CA LEU A 277 14.15 -20.68 -2.51
C LEU A 277 14.35 -22.12 -3.05
N LYS A 278 13.42 -22.56 -3.89
CA LYS A 278 13.48 -23.78 -4.70
C LYS A 278 13.49 -23.39 -6.16
N LEU A 279 14.66 -22.96 -6.61
CA LEU A 279 14.91 -22.49 -7.96
C LEU A 279 15.57 -23.60 -8.76
N PHE A 280 14.99 -23.94 -9.92
CA PHE A 280 15.44 -25.02 -10.79
C PHE A 280 16.06 -24.44 -12.05
N LYS A 281 17.30 -24.85 -12.34
CA LYS A 281 18.02 -24.38 -13.53
C LYS A 281 17.49 -25.10 -14.76
N ASN A 282 17.09 -24.34 -15.77
CA ASN A 282 16.64 -24.87 -17.06
C ASN A 282 17.34 -24.13 -18.19
N ARG A 283 18.07 -24.86 -19.06
CA ARG A 283 18.85 -24.25 -20.15
C ARG A 283 17.97 -23.78 -21.31
N ASP A 284 16.80 -24.37 -21.46
CA ASP A 284 15.83 -24.01 -22.51
C ASP A 284 14.97 -22.80 -22.10
N PHE A 285 14.99 -22.43 -20.81
CA PHE A 285 14.30 -21.25 -20.31
C PHE A 285 15.08 -19.99 -20.68
N VAL A 286 14.36 -18.91 -20.88
CA VAL A 286 14.92 -17.56 -21.00
C VAL A 286 14.46 -16.73 -19.84
N ASP A 287 15.40 -16.13 -19.10
CA ASP A 287 15.06 -15.22 -18.01
C ASP A 287 14.27 -14.04 -18.55
N ILE A 288 13.03 -13.91 -18.09
CA ILE A 288 12.04 -12.98 -18.64
C ILE A 288 12.46 -11.56 -18.28
N ARG A 289 12.62 -10.70 -19.30
CA ARG A 289 12.93 -9.29 -19.13
C ARG A 289 11.88 -8.43 -19.82
N LYS A 290 11.41 -7.40 -19.11
CA LYS A 290 10.48 -6.40 -19.63
C LYS A 290 11.15 -5.03 -19.53
N LYS A 291 11.59 -4.51 -20.68
CA LYS A 291 12.19 -3.18 -20.77
C LYS A 291 11.09 -2.17 -21.04
N ARG A 292 10.95 -1.17 -20.14
CA ARG A 292 9.98 -0.09 -20.26
C ARG A 292 10.71 1.21 -20.48
N TYR A 293 10.51 1.79 -21.63
CA TYR A 293 11.01 3.13 -21.93
C TYR A 293 10.03 4.14 -21.36
N VAL A 294 10.50 4.93 -20.43
CA VAL A 294 9.69 5.84 -19.60
C VAL A 294 10.19 7.26 -19.80
N ASN A 295 9.29 8.18 -20.06
CA ASN A 295 9.64 9.60 -20.16
C ASN A 295 10.24 10.09 -18.83
N PHE A 296 11.46 10.64 -18.91
CA PHE A 296 12.23 11.07 -17.76
C PHE A 296 11.52 12.17 -16.93
N TYR A 297 10.76 13.05 -17.58
CA TYR A 297 10.15 14.19 -16.94
C TYR A 297 8.81 13.88 -16.26
N ASN A 298 7.94 13.09 -16.90
CA ASN A 298 6.57 12.87 -16.45
C ASN A 298 6.22 11.41 -16.13
N PHE A 299 7.18 10.49 -16.26
CA PHE A 299 7.00 9.05 -16.02
C PHE A 299 5.98 8.34 -16.94
N SER A 300 5.51 9.01 -18.01
CA SER A 300 4.66 8.33 -19.00
C SER A 300 5.45 7.24 -19.72
N LYS A 301 4.81 6.11 -19.98
CA LYS A 301 5.42 5.02 -20.74
C LYS A 301 5.40 5.36 -22.22
N ILE A 302 6.54 5.22 -22.87
CA ILE A 302 6.74 5.52 -24.30
C ILE A 302 6.46 4.24 -25.09
N PHE A 303 7.21 3.16 -24.80
CA PHE A 303 6.99 1.84 -25.36
C PHE A 303 7.63 0.76 -24.45
N GLU A 304 7.34 -0.51 -24.74
CA GLU A 304 7.89 -1.66 -24.01
C GLU A 304 8.51 -2.66 -24.97
N ALA A 305 9.67 -3.21 -24.58
CA ALA A 305 10.33 -4.31 -25.30
C ALA A 305 10.43 -5.52 -24.38
N TYR A 306 9.99 -6.67 -24.87
CA TYR A 306 9.98 -7.91 -24.09
C TYR A 306 11.01 -8.91 -24.60
N HIS A 307 11.66 -9.57 -23.65
CA HIS A 307 12.57 -10.67 -23.93
C HIS A 307 12.06 -11.91 -23.18
N PHE A 308 11.42 -12.82 -23.92
CA PHE A 308 10.92 -14.10 -23.43
C PHE A 308 10.71 -15.07 -24.62
N ILE A 309 10.46 -16.33 -24.33
CA ILE A 309 10.10 -17.34 -25.31
C ILE A 309 8.70 -17.86 -24.99
N ASN A 310 7.80 -17.85 -25.98
CA ASN A 310 6.47 -18.46 -25.89
C ASN A 310 6.58 -19.98 -26.08
N LYS A 311 6.93 -20.69 -25.02
CA LYS A 311 7.07 -22.15 -25.03
C LYS A 311 6.72 -22.71 -23.64
N ASP A 312 6.00 -23.81 -23.61
CA ASP A 312 5.78 -24.56 -22.38
C ASP A 312 7.07 -25.22 -21.93
N PHE A 313 7.46 -25.00 -20.70
CA PHE A 313 8.64 -25.59 -20.11
C PHE A 313 8.29 -26.85 -19.32
N ASN A 314 8.94 -27.95 -19.67
CA ASN A 314 8.80 -29.23 -18.99
C ASN A 314 10.05 -29.54 -18.16
N ASP A 315 10.23 -28.80 -17.03
CA ASP A 315 11.34 -29.08 -16.13
C ASP A 315 11.01 -30.26 -15.22
N VAL A 316 11.75 -31.33 -15.36
CA VAL A 316 11.56 -32.61 -14.63
C VAL A 316 11.77 -32.40 -13.10
N ASN A 317 12.81 -31.65 -12.73
CA ASN A 317 13.16 -31.46 -11.31
C ASN A 317 12.13 -30.54 -10.60
N PHE A 318 11.68 -29.50 -11.27
CA PHE A 318 10.60 -28.63 -10.79
C PHE A 318 9.31 -29.44 -10.56
N ARG A 319 8.94 -30.27 -11.55
CA ARG A 319 7.74 -31.12 -11.43
C ARG A 319 7.88 -32.16 -10.32
N LYS A 320 9.01 -32.88 -10.22
CA LYS A 320 9.28 -33.83 -9.13
C LYS A 320 9.16 -33.14 -7.77
N PHE A 321 9.67 -31.92 -7.62
CA PHE A 321 9.54 -31.15 -6.40
C PHE A 321 8.07 -30.89 -6.06
N LEU A 322 7.26 -30.41 -7.01
CA LEU A 322 5.85 -30.12 -6.80
C LEU A 322 5.06 -31.38 -6.45
N ILE A 323 5.28 -32.49 -7.18
CA ILE A 323 4.61 -33.78 -6.92
C ILE A 323 4.86 -34.23 -5.48
N LYS A 324 6.09 -34.14 -5.01
CA LYS A 324 6.49 -34.58 -3.67
C LYS A 324 5.99 -33.66 -2.54
N ASN A 325 5.76 -32.38 -2.83
CA ASN A 325 5.66 -31.38 -1.77
C ASN A 325 4.36 -30.57 -1.73
N VAL A 326 3.60 -30.41 -2.83
CA VAL A 326 2.40 -29.55 -2.88
C VAL A 326 1.41 -29.82 -1.73
N LYS A 327 1.15 -31.07 -1.38
CA LYS A 327 0.24 -31.48 -0.30
C LYS A 327 0.70 -31.06 1.11
N LYS A 328 2.01 -30.76 1.29
CA LYS A 328 2.60 -30.40 2.57
C LYS A 328 2.37 -28.96 2.96
N PHE A 329 1.95 -28.14 2.01
CA PHE A 329 1.68 -26.73 2.22
C PHE A 329 0.22 -26.49 2.58
N ASP A 330 -0.01 -25.54 3.45
CA ASP A 330 -1.35 -25.15 3.87
C ASP A 330 -2.04 -24.29 2.82
N HIS A 331 -1.23 -23.55 2.03
CA HIS A 331 -1.68 -22.66 0.99
C HIS A 331 -0.70 -22.68 -0.19
N VAL A 332 -1.20 -22.82 -1.39
CA VAL A 332 -0.47 -22.69 -2.65
C VAL A 332 -0.94 -21.41 -3.36
N ILE A 333 -0.03 -20.48 -3.58
CA ILE A 333 -0.28 -19.23 -4.30
C ILE A 333 0.38 -19.35 -5.68
N VAL A 334 -0.40 -19.15 -6.71
CA VAL A 334 0.03 -19.26 -8.11
C VAL A 334 0.01 -17.86 -8.75
N CYS A 335 1.16 -17.44 -9.28
CA CYS A 335 1.29 -16.23 -10.11
C CYS A 335 1.63 -16.67 -11.51
N ASP A 336 0.63 -16.68 -12.38
CA ASP A 336 0.72 -17.25 -13.73
C ASP A 336 0.72 -16.11 -14.76
N PHE A 337 1.90 -15.70 -15.16
CA PHE A 337 2.09 -14.65 -16.16
C PHE A 337 2.09 -15.18 -17.61
N GLY A 338 1.90 -16.50 -17.78
CA GLY A 338 1.78 -17.12 -19.09
C GLY A 338 3.06 -17.19 -19.90
N HIS A 339 4.20 -17.27 -19.24
CA HIS A 339 5.49 -17.47 -19.89
C HIS A 339 5.95 -18.94 -19.89
N GLY A 340 4.99 -19.88 -19.84
CA GLY A 340 5.21 -21.30 -20.05
C GLY A 340 5.61 -22.12 -18.82
N LEU A 341 5.74 -21.53 -17.63
CA LEU A 341 6.03 -22.29 -16.40
C LEU A 341 4.88 -23.21 -16.01
N ILE A 342 3.65 -22.74 -16.17
CA ILE A 342 2.43 -23.44 -15.73
C ILE A 342 1.56 -23.77 -16.94
N ASN A 343 1.69 -24.98 -17.44
CA ASN A 343 0.84 -25.50 -18.49
C ASN A 343 -0.44 -26.18 -17.92
N LEU A 344 -1.35 -26.59 -18.79
CA LEU A 344 -2.64 -27.22 -18.43
C LEU A 344 -2.46 -28.42 -17.48
N LYS A 345 -1.50 -29.31 -17.74
CA LYS A 345 -1.24 -30.52 -16.92
C LYS A 345 -0.80 -30.15 -15.51
N LEU A 346 0.05 -29.14 -15.38
CA LEU A 346 0.53 -28.66 -14.08
C LEU A 346 -0.54 -27.91 -13.32
N ALA A 347 -1.33 -27.06 -13.99
CA ALA A 347 -2.47 -26.38 -13.39
C ALA A 347 -3.50 -27.38 -12.82
N ASP A 348 -3.85 -28.42 -13.58
CA ASP A 348 -4.75 -29.50 -13.13
C ASP A 348 -4.17 -30.27 -11.93
N PHE A 349 -2.87 -30.59 -11.97
CA PHE A 349 -2.18 -31.26 -10.85
C PHE A 349 -2.22 -30.43 -9.57
N ILE A 350 -1.86 -29.13 -9.64
CA ILE A 350 -1.84 -28.22 -8.48
C ILE A 350 -3.22 -28.13 -7.87
N THR A 351 -4.25 -27.91 -8.68
CA THR A 351 -5.63 -27.72 -8.20
C THR A 351 -6.24 -28.99 -7.59
N LYS A 352 -5.83 -30.18 -8.06
CA LYS A 352 -6.25 -31.46 -7.50
C LYS A 352 -5.53 -31.83 -6.21
N LYS A 353 -4.30 -31.41 -6.02
CA LYS A 353 -3.44 -31.90 -4.94
C LYS A 353 -3.22 -30.93 -3.79
N ALA A 354 -3.34 -29.65 -4.02
CA ALA A 354 -3.18 -28.65 -2.98
C ALA A 354 -4.39 -28.57 -2.03
N LYS A 355 -4.15 -28.21 -0.78
CA LYS A 355 -5.20 -28.05 0.24
C LYS A 355 -6.04 -26.79 -0.01
N PHE A 356 -5.39 -25.69 -0.44
CA PHE A 356 -6.02 -24.42 -0.77
C PHE A 356 -5.19 -23.73 -1.86
N VAL A 357 -5.84 -23.31 -2.94
CA VAL A 357 -5.18 -22.67 -4.08
C VAL A 357 -5.74 -21.28 -4.33
N SER A 358 -4.84 -20.29 -4.30
CA SER A 358 -5.11 -18.95 -4.81
C SER A 358 -4.33 -18.74 -6.10
N ALA A 359 -4.94 -18.18 -7.12
CA ALA A 359 -4.28 -17.92 -8.38
C ALA A 359 -4.58 -16.50 -8.90
N ASN A 360 -3.53 -15.86 -9.39
CA ASN A 360 -3.58 -14.69 -10.26
C ASN A 360 -3.06 -15.13 -11.63
N ILE A 361 -3.90 -14.99 -12.64
CA ILE A 361 -3.59 -15.38 -14.01
C ILE A 361 -3.62 -14.14 -14.86
N GLN A 362 -2.48 -13.78 -15.43
CA GLN A 362 -2.33 -12.56 -16.20
C GLN A 362 -2.15 -12.83 -17.68
N THR A 363 -2.80 -11.97 -18.47
CA THR A 363 -2.58 -11.87 -19.91
C THR A 363 -1.66 -10.68 -20.18
N ASN A 364 -0.72 -10.84 -21.09
CA ASN A 364 0.17 -9.77 -21.55
C ASN A 364 0.14 -9.68 -23.09
N SER A 365 0.80 -8.68 -23.66
CA SER A 365 0.79 -8.43 -25.10
C SER A 365 1.30 -9.64 -25.90
N GLY A 366 2.25 -10.42 -25.35
CA GLY A 366 2.84 -11.57 -26.05
C GLY A 366 2.02 -12.86 -25.95
N ASN A 367 1.02 -12.94 -25.04
CA ASN A 367 0.21 -14.16 -24.85
C ASN A 367 -1.29 -13.87 -24.76
N ARG A 368 -1.74 -12.74 -25.30
CA ARG A 368 -3.13 -12.30 -25.23
C ARG A 368 -4.08 -13.34 -25.83
N GLY A 369 -5.02 -13.82 -25.04
CA GLY A 369 -5.99 -14.86 -25.42
C GLY A 369 -5.46 -16.30 -25.26
N TYR A 370 -4.20 -16.52 -24.92
CA TYR A 370 -3.64 -17.87 -24.74
C TYR A 370 -3.44 -18.26 -23.27
N ASN A 371 -3.21 -17.30 -22.38
CA ASN A 371 -3.09 -17.56 -20.94
C ASN A 371 -4.39 -17.19 -20.23
N LEU A 372 -5.37 -18.09 -20.24
CA LEU A 372 -6.70 -17.85 -19.69
C LEU A 372 -6.84 -18.52 -18.33
N PHE A 373 -7.62 -17.87 -17.41
CA PHE A 373 -7.93 -18.46 -16.09
C PHE A 373 -8.71 -19.77 -16.21
N THR A 374 -9.41 -19.99 -17.31
CA THR A 374 -10.21 -21.20 -17.59
C THR A 374 -9.37 -22.49 -17.67
N LYS A 375 -8.03 -22.38 -17.81
CA LYS A 375 -7.15 -23.55 -17.72
C LYS A 375 -7.12 -24.19 -16.32
N TYR A 376 -7.56 -23.46 -15.27
CA TYR A 376 -7.68 -23.97 -13.91
C TYR A 376 -9.08 -24.52 -13.67
N LYS A 377 -9.19 -25.83 -13.47
CA LYS A 377 -10.49 -26.49 -13.28
C LYS A 377 -11.16 -26.15 -11.96
N LYS A 378 -10.38 -25.77 -10.94
CA LYS A 378 -10.87 -25.43 -9.60
C LYS A 378 -9.88 -24.49 -8.90
N LEU A 379 -10.39 -23.42 -8.30
CA LEU A 379 -9.62 -22.52 -7.46
C LEU A 379 -10.41 -22.15 -6.21
N ASP A 380 -9.74 -22.11 -5.07
CA ASP A 380 -10.36 -21.57 -3.85
C ASP A 380 -10.42 -20.04 -3.89
N PHE A 381 -9.47 -19.40 -4.58
CA PHE A 381 -9.48 -17.97 -4.82
C PHE A 381 -8.89 -17.63 -6.20
N LEU A 382 -9.67 -16.95 -7.01
CA LEU A 382 -9.28 -16.40 -8.31
C LEU A 382 -9.20 -14.87 -8.20
N CYS A 383 -8.06 -14.29 -8.61
CA CYS A 383 -7.88 -12.84 -8.74
C CYS A 383 -7.40 -12.54 -10.16
N ILE A 384 -8.19 -11.76 -10.90
CA ILE A 384 -7.91 -11.36 -12.29
C ILE A 384 -8.37 -9.93 -12.52
N ASP A 385 -7.98 -9.34 -13.65
CA ASP A 385 -8.56 -8.08 -14.07
C ASP A 385 -9.80 -8.27 -14.98
N GLU A 386 -10.52 -7.19 -15.28
CA GLU A 386 -11.70 -7.26 -16.12
C GLU A 386 -11.40 -7.67 -17.56
N PRO A 387 -10.36 -7.17 -18.24
CA PRO A 387 -9.93 -7.69 -19.53
C PRO A 387 -9.68 -9.20 -19.54
N GLU A 388 -9.04 -9.74 -18.51
CA GLU A 388 -8.77 -11.17 -18.37
C GLU A 388 -10.06 -11.99 -18.16
N LEU A 389 -11.02 -11.45 -17.38
CA LEU A 389 -12.33 -12.07 -17.21
C LEU A 389 -13.04 -12.16 -18.57
N ARG A 390 -13.09 -11.07 -19.31
CA ARG A 390 -13.75 -10.98 -20.62
C ARG A 390 -13.11 -11.90 -21.65
N LEU A 391 -11.80 -11.94 -21.72
CA LEU A 391 -11.06 -12.86 -22.58
C LEU A 391 -11.36 -14.33 -22.23
N GLY A 392 -11.34 -14.67 -20.96
CA GLY A 392 -11.57 -16.05 -20.50
C GLY A 392 -13.00 -16.55 -20.73
N LEU A 393 -13.97 -15.65 -20.82
CA LEU A 393 -15.38 -15.95 -21.11
C LEU A 393 -15.74 -15.69 -22.58
N SER A 394 -14.82 -15.12 -23.37
CA SER A 394 -15.07 -14.69 -24.77
C SER A 394 -16.26 -13.72 -24.89
N ASP A 395 -16.43 -12.84 -23.89
CA ASP A 395 -17.57 -11.91 -23.81
C ASP A 395 -17.10 -10.45 -23.62
N LYS A 396 -17.45 -9.58 -24.56
CA LYS A 396 -17.09 -8.15 -24.57
C LYS A 396 -18.17 -7.25 -23.99
N ASN A 397 -19.43 -7.66 -24.04
CA ASN A 397 -20.58 -6.76 -23.93
C ASN A 397 -21.38 -6.89 -22.65
N THR A 398 -21.42 -8.07 -22.07
CA THR A 398 -22.21 -8.34 -20.84
C THR A 398 -21.70 -7.49 -19.68
N GLU A 399 -22.63 -7.03 -18.84
CA GLU A 399 -22.30 -6.30 -17.62
C GLU A 399 -21.37 -7.10 -16.71
N THR A 400 -20.37 -6.43 -16.12
CA THR A 400 -19.31 -7.09 -15.36
C THR A 400 -19.82 -7.93 -14.20
N ASN A 401 -20.86 -7.47 -13.49
CA ASN A 401 -21.46 -8.22 -12.40
C ASN A 401 -22.14 -9.52 -12.86
N ASP A 402 -22.75 -9.49 -14.06
CA ASP A 402 -23.37 -10.66 -14.65
C ASP A 402 -22.32 -11.66 -15.11
N LEU A 403 -21.19 -11.20 -15.64
CA LEU A 403 -20.05 -12.06 -15.95
C LEU A 403 -19.48 -12.74 -14.69
N ILE A 404 -19.32 -12.00 -13.58
CA ILE A 404 -18.89 -12.60 -12.31
C ILE A 404 -19.94 -13.62 -11.80
N ASN A 405 -21.22 -13.34 -11.97
CA ASN A 405 -22.29 -14.21 -11.55
C ASN A 405 -22.41 -15.47 -12.41
N SER A 406 -22.06 -15.41 -13.69
CA SER A 406 -22.07 -16.57 -14.60
C SER A 406 -20.96 -17.58 -14.28
N LEU A 407 -19.90 -17.16 -13.58
CA LEU A 407 -18.83 -18.07 -13.20
C LEU A 407 -19.31 -19.15 -12.24
N ASN A 408 -18.98 -20.38 -12.56
CA ASN A 408 -19.37 -21.54 -11.74
C ASN A 408 -18.66 -21.52 -10.37
N GLN A 409 -19.44 -21.34 -9.31
CA GLN A 409 -18.94 -21.21 -7.94
C GLN A 409 -18.34 -22.53 -7.39
N THR A 410 -18.66 -23.67 -7.96
CA THR A 410 -17.98 -24.93 -7.60
C THR A 410 -16.56 -25.01 -8.14
N LYS A 411 -16.29 -24.29 -9.24
CA LYS A 411 -14.95 -24.16 -9.83
C LYS A 411 -14.17 -23.01 -9.18
N TYR A 412 -14.80 -21.87 -9.00
CA TYR A 412 -14.16 -20.64 -8.48
C TYR A 412 -14.90 -20.15 -7.24
N LYS A 413 -14.47 -20.63 -6.07
CA LYS A 413 -15.19 -20.38 -4.80
C LYS A 413 -15.23 -18.91 -4.40
N ASN A 414 -14.14 -18.20 -4.64
CA ASN A 414 -14.00 -16.78 -4.32
C ASN A 414 -13.34 -16.08 -5.51
N ILE A 415 -13.93 -14.99 -5.94
CA ILE A 415 -13.50 -14.26 -7.13
C ILE A 415 -13.27 -12.80 -6.77
N MET A 416 -12.08 -12.29 -7.05
CA MET A 416 -11.76 -10.87 -6.96
C MET A 416 -11.42 -10.35 -8.36
N LEU A 417 -12.15 -9.34 -8.78
CA LEU A 417 -11.93 -8.66 -10.04
C LEU A 417 -11.37 -7.28 -9.78
N THR A 418 -10.16 -7.01 -10.30
CA THR A 418 -9.58 -5.67 -10.27
C THR A 418 -9.99 -4.90 -11.52
N GLN A 419 -10.39 -3.62 -11.35
CA GLN A 419 -10.98 -2.82 -12.42
C GLN A 419 -10.27 -1.46 -12.60
N GLY A 420 -9.01 -1.38 -12.17
CA GLY A 420 -8.18 -0.17 -12.26
C GLY A 420 -8.81 1.02 -11.54
N ASN A 421 -9.09 2.10 -12.28
CA ASN A 421 -9.72 3.32 -11.76
C ASN A 421 -11.21 3.16 -11.38
N ARG A 422 -11.81 2.01 -11.67
CA ARG A 422 -13.18 1.66 -11.24
C ARG A 422 -13.21 0.83 -9.95
N GLY A 423 -12.05 0.57 -9.32
CA GLY A 423 -11.96 -0.12 -8.04
C GLY A 423 -11.84 -1.63 -8.16
N LEU A 424 -12.54 -2.37 -7.31
CA LEU A 424 -12.54 -3.83 -7.32
C LEU A 424 -13.90 -4.40 -6.93
N SER A 425 -14.21 -5.56 -7.49
CA SER A 425 -15.39 -6.37 -7.15
C SER A 425 -14.95 -7.69 -6.51
N PHE A 426 -15.62 -8.10 -5.45
CA PHE A 426 -15.33 -9.35 -4.73
C PHE A 426 -16.59 -10.17 -4.52
N LYS A 427 -16.56 -11.43 -4.93
CA LYS A 427 -17.63 -12.41 -4.71
C LYS A 427 -17.11 -13.57 -3.88
N GLN A 428 -17.73 -13.80 -2.73
CA GLN A 428 -17.40 -14.90 -1.83
C GLN A 428 -18.51 -15.97 -1.86
N GLY A 429 -18.23 -17.08 -2.54
CA GLY A 429 -19.23 -18.14 -2.73
C GLY A 429 -20.50 -17.61 -3.39
N ASN A 430 -21.65 -17.95 -2.84
CA ASN A 430 -22.98 -17.52 -3.34
C ASN A 430 -23.43 -16.15 -2.83
N LYS A 431 -22.57 -15.41 -2.12
CA LYS A 431 -22.92 -14.07 -1.61
C LYS A 431 -23.06 -13.04 -2.75
N LYS A 432 -23.71 -11.93 -2.43
CA LYS A 432 -23.77 -10.77 -3.31
C LYS A 432 -22.37 -10.22 -3.56
N ILE A 433 -22.15 -9.68 -4.75
CA ILE A 433 -20.88 -9.03 -5.09
C ILE A 433 -20.72 -7.79 -4.22
N LEU A 434 -19.59 -7.70 -3.53
CA LEU A 434 -19.15 -6.51 -2.83
C LEU A 434 -18.22 -5.72 -3.74
N TRP A 435 -18.63 -4.52 -4.10
CA TRP A 435 -17.79 -3.59 -4.85
C TRP A 435 -17.15 -2.56 -3.93
N LEU A 436 -15.90 -2.20 -4.20
CA LEU A 436 -15.19 -1.10 -3.55
C LEU A 436 -14.63 -0.16 -4.61
N PRO A 437 -14.87 1.16 -4.47
CA PRO A 437 -14.25 2.14 -5.34
C PRO A 437 -12.74 2.19 -5.15
N PRO A 438 -11.99 2.82 -6.07
CA PRO A 438 -10.55 2.96 -5.96
C PRO A 438 -10.19 3.76 -4.70
N ALA A 439 -9.26 3.25 -3.92
CA ALA A 439 -8.81 3.88 -2.69
C ALA A 439 -7.57 4.80 -2.89
N ALA A 440 -7.02 4.83 -4.10
CA ALA A 440 -5.81 5.60 -4.41
C ALA A 440 -6.13 7.08 -4.64
N THR A 441 -5.33 7.95 -4.03
CA THR A 441 -5.43 9.42 -4.18
C THR A 441 -4.25 10.02 -4.95
N ASN A 442 -3.15 9.29 -5.07
CA ASN A 442 -1.94 9.71 -5.80
C ASN A 442 -1.44 8.57 -6.67
N LEU A 443 -1.50 8.75 -7.98
CA LEU A 443 -1.16 7.76 -8.98
C LEU A 443 0.21 8.09 -9.57
N LYS A 444 1.23 7.30 -9.24
CA LYS A 444 2.58 7.40 -9.81
C LYS A 444 2.86 6.31 -10.83
N ASP A 445 2.53 5.07 -10.49
CA ASP A 445 2.75 3.91 -11.36
C ASP A 445 1.73 2.82 -11.06
N THR A 446 0.99 2.39 -12.09
CA THR A 446 -0.06 1.36 -11.95
C THR A 446 0.48 -0.07 -11.95
N ILE A 447 1.76 -0.27 -12.32
CA ILE A 447 2.35 -1.61 -12.42
C ILE A 447 2.41 -2.28 -11.05
N GLY A 448 1.94 -3.52 -11.00
CA GLY A 448 1.93 -4.35 -9.80
C GLY A 448 0.84 -4.01 -8.78
N ALA A 449 -0.14 -3.16 -9.11
CA ALA A 449 -1.28 -2.88 -8.23
C ALA A 449 -2.16 -4.12 -8.03
N GLY A 450 -2.48 -4.85 -9.10
CA GLY A 450 -3.19 -6.13 -9.04
C GLY A 450 -2.42 -7.18 -8.25
N ASP A 451 -1.09 -7.27 -8.45
CA ASP A 451 -0.23 -8.20 -7.71
C ASP A 451 -0.19 -7.87 -6.21
N ALA A 452 -0.20 -6.59 -5.84
CA ALA A 452 -0.29 -6.17 -4.44
C ALA A 452 -1.65 -6.54 -3.84
N ALA A 453 -2.76 -6.27 -4.54
CA ALA A 453 -4.10 -6.69 -4.11
C ALA A 453 -4.16 -8.20 -3.91
N PHE A 454 -3.68 -8.97 -4.88
CA PHE A 454 -3.64 -10.43 -4.82
C PHE A 454 -2.77 -10.94 -3.67
N SER A 455 -1.59 -10.35 -3.43
CA SER A 455 -0.67 -10.76 -2.35
C SER A 455 -1.35 -10.81 -0.99
N PHE A 456 -2.04 -9.72 -0.65
CA PHE A 456 -2.70 -9.62 0.65
C PHE A 456 -4.05 -10.34 0.67
N ALA A 457 -4.87 -10.19 -0.39
CA ALA A 457 -6.16 -10.86 -0.46
C ALA A 457 -6.04 -12.38 -0.36
N SER A 458 -5.08 -13.01 -1.05
CA SER A 458 -4.84 -14.45 -1.01
C SER A 458 -4.54 -14.95 0.41
N CYS A 459 -3.74 -14.21 1.17
CA CYS A 459 -3.43 -14.52 2.56
C CYS A 459 -4.64 -14.34 3.48
N PHE A 460 -5.40 -13.27 3.27
CA PHE A 460 -6.54 -12.95 4.12
C PHE A 460 -7.73 -13.89 3.86
N ILE A 461 -8.04 -14.26 2.62
CA ILE A 461 -9.17 -15.12 2.30
C ILE A 461 -9.02 -16.55 2.83
N LYS A 462 -7.78 -17.04 2.90
CA LYS A 462 -7.52 -18.35 3.54
C LYS A 462 -7.80 -18.32 5.04
N ASN A 463 -7.68 -17.16 5.68
CA ASN A 463 -7.68 -16.99 7.13
C ASN A 463 -8.87 -16.22 7.70
N SER A 464 -9.75 -15.68 6.85
CA SER A 464 -10.93 -14.94 7.26
C SER A 464 -12.11 -15.23 6.32
N LYS A 465 -13.33 -15.19 6.88
CA LYS A 465 -14.58 -15.22 6.12
C LYS A 465 -15.19 -13.81 5.98
N ASN A 466 -14.53 -12.80 6.50
CA ASN A 466 -15.02 -11.43 6.46
C ASN A 466 -14.70 -10.78 5.09
N GLU A 467 -15.67 -10.75 4.20
CA GLU A 467 -15.54 -10.22 2.85
C GLU A 467 -15.15 -8.74 2.82
N LYS A 468 -15.68 -7.94 3.77
CA LYS A 468 -15.36 -6.51 3.86
C LYS A 468 -13.89 -6.30 4.20
N LEU A 469 -13.36 -7.05 5.17
CA LEU A 469 -11.93 -6.98 5.53
C LEU A 469 -11.05 -7.36 4.35
N ILE A 470 -11.36 -8.48 3.67
CA ILE A 470 -10.57 -8.98 2.54
C ILE A 470 -10.52 -7.93 1.41
N SER A 471 -11.69 -7.40 1.05
CA SER A 471 -11.81 -6.40 -0.02
C SER A 471 -11.11 -5.08 0.32
N ILE A 472 -11.28 -4.58 1.55
CA ILE A 472 -10.62 -3.34 2.01
C ILE A 472 -9.10 -3.51 2.01
N VAL A 473 -8.59 -4.63 2.50
CA VAL A 473 -7.15 -4.93 2.51
C VAL A 473 -6.59 -4.99 1.10
N ALA A 474 -7.29 -5.62 0.15
CA ALA A 474 -6.92 -5.66 -1.25
C ALA A 474 -6.89 -4.27 -1.88
N ALA A 475 -7.95 -3.48 -1.71
CA ALA A 475 -8.05 -2.13 -2.25
C ALA A 475 -6.96 -1.20 -1.70
N LEU A 476 -6.70 -1.24 -0.40
CA LEU A 476 -5.68 -0.43 0.25
C LEU A 476 -4.26 -0.85 -0.15
N SER A 477 -4.00 -2.15 -0.32
CA SER A 477 -2.69 -2.62 -0.78
C SER A 477 -2.40 -2.19 -2.22
N ALA A 478 -3.39 -2.26 -3.11
CA ALA A 478 -3.30 -1.70 -4.47
C ALA A 478 -3.07 -0.18 -4.44
N ALA A 479 -3.82 0.55 -3.60
CA ALA A 479 -3.69 2.00 -3.46
C ALA A 479 -2.30 2.43 -2.96
N ILE A 480 -1.71 1.71 -2.01
CA ILE A 480 -0.33 1.93 -1.57
C ILE A 480 0.65 1.69 -2.71
N LYS A 481 0.45 0.61 -3.48
CA LYS A 481 1.36 0.21 -4.55
C LYS A 481 1.40 1.22 -5.70
N VAL A 482 0.28 1.77 -6.13
CA VAL A 482 0.24 2.76 -7.23
C VAL A 482 0.95 4.08 -6.92
N GLY A 483 1.24 4.37 -5.66
CA GLY A 483 2.08 5.50 -5.26
C GLY A 483 3.58 5.20 -5.25
N ILE A 484 3.99 3.98 -5.61
CA ILE A 484 5.38 3.52 -5.62
C ILE A 484 5.79 3.26 -7.06
N ILE A 485 6.84 3.95 -7.54
CA ILE A 485 7.39 3.74 -8.88
C ILE A 485 8.07 2.37 -8.95
N GLY A 486 7.73 1.59 -9.97
CA GLY A 486 8.24 0.24 -10.16
C GLY A 486 8.14 -0.58 -8.87
N HIS A 487 9.16 -1.31 -8.53
CA HIS A 487 9.27 -2.10 -7.30
C HIS A 487 10.31 -1.54 -6.32
N ARG A 488 10.49 -0.20 -6.28
CA ARG A 488 11.42 0.47 -5.35
C ARG A 488 11.16 0.11 -3.89
N GLN A 489 9.88 -0.05 -3.54
CA GLN A 489 9.44 -0.43 -2.20
C GLN A 489 8.34 -1.48 -2.29
N HIS A 490 8.20 -2.27 -1.24
CA HIS A 490 7.08 -3.20 -1.08
C HIS A 490 5.98 -2.56 -0.24
N VAL A 491 4.78 -3.12 -0.30
CA VAL A 491 3.66 -2.70 0.55
C VAL A 491 3.95 -3.17 1.98
N GLY A 492 4.28 -2.23 2.87
CA GLY A 492 4.56 -2.53 4.28
C GLY A 492 3.29 -2.87 5.04
N ILE A 493 3.33 -3.95 5.86
CA ILE A 493 2.16 -4.36 6.68
C ILE A 493 1.73 -3.28 7.68
N ASP A 494 2.69 -2.55 8.25
CA ASP A 494 2.40 -1.44 9.18
C ASP A 494 1.71 -0.27 8.46
N ASN A 495 2.12 0.01 7.21
CA ASN A 495 1.50 1.02 6.36
C ASN A 495 0.08 0.61 5.99
N LEU A 496 -0.11 -0.65 5.62
CA LEU A 496 -1.43 -1.20 5.31
C LEU A 496 -2.36 -1.15 6.51
N PHE A 497 -1.89 -1.53 7.70
CA PHE A 497 -2.68 -1.46 8.93
C PHE A 497 -3.09 -0.02 9.29
N LYS A 498 -2.18 0.94 9.14
CA LYS A 498 -2.49 2.37 9.35
C LYS A 498 -3.49 2.90 8.34
N SER A 499 -3.34 2.50 7.07
CA SER A 499 -4.29 2.84 6.01
C SER A 499 -5.66 2.25 6.29
N LEU A 500 -5.75 1.01 6.80
CA LEU A 500 -7.00 0.41 7.24
C LEU A 500 -7.67 1.24 8.35
N ILE A 501 -6.93 1.62 9.39
CA ILE A 501 -7.46 2.46 10.48
C ILE A 501 -7.94 3.82 9.94
N SER A 502 -7.19 4.42 9.01
CA SER A 502 -7.58 5.69 8.38
C SER A 502 -8.83 5.55 7.52
N TYR A 503 -8.96 4.46 6.77
CA TYR A 503 -10.11 4.17 5.91
C TYR A 503 -11.40 3.94 6.71
N LEU A 504 -11.30 3.34 7.89
CA LEU A 504 -12.44 3.05 8.77
C LEU A 504 -12.92 4.27 9.58
N LYS A 505 -12.19 5.35 9.61
CA LYS A 505 -12.62 6.65 10.21
C LYS A 505 -13.53 7.41 9.27
#